data_0e36e66896dfcda12c358c78a6d4cecd
#
_entry.id   0e36e66896dfcda12c358c78a6d4cecd
#
_cell.length_a   1.000
_cell.length_b   1.000
_cell.length_c   1.000
_cell.angle_alpha   90.00
_cell.angle_beta   90.00
_cell.angle_gamma   90.00
#
_symmetry.space_group_name_H-M   'P 1'
#
loop_
_entity.id
_entity.type
_entity.pdbx_description
1 polymer ?
#
loop_
_entity_poly.entity_id
_entity_poly.type
_entity_poly.pdbx_seq_one_letter_code
_entity_poly.pdbx_strand_id
1 'polypeptide(L)'
;RYGIHLASVFRSGDFVPHVRMPATGKESTSLASLFGLPYVLTSKQRNFDKKTLTYNWQINGTDAFSVYSGETDNIDVNLARKAVSAVLRFLTRMGILKYNCHNGYIASIIEEEDLVSVKASAPGFLRRFVTINEEVNRGQLLGEVINPYNGEILSEIRSTADGIIFY
;
A
#
# COMPACT_ATOMS: atom_id res chain seq x y z
N ARG A 1 6.87 4.51 -22.90
CA ARG A 1 5.84 5.41 -22.30
C ARG A 1 5.63 5.02 -20.86
N TYR A 2 5.34 6.03 -20.01
CA TYR A 2 5.08 5.79 -18.59
C TYR A 2 3.70 6.31 -18.22
N GLY A 3 2.96 5.54 -17.45
CA GLY A 3 1.66 5.89 -16.88
C GLY A 3 1.75 5.92 -15.35
N ILE A 4 1.44 7.02 -14.72
CA ILE A 4 1.43 7.16 -13.26
C ILE A 4 0.01 7.53 -12.82
N HIS A 5 -0.60 6.67 -12.03
CA HIS A 5 -1.92 6.86 -11.46
C HIS A 5 -1.76 7.13 -9.95
N LEU A 6 -2.19 8.29 -9.49
CA LEU A 6 -2.31 8.56 -8.06
C LEU A 6 -3.61 7.91 -7.58
N ALA A 7 -3.48 6.89 -6.77
CA ALA A 7 -4.57 6.00 -6.41
C ALA A 7 -4.88 6.06 -4.91
N SER A 8 -6.11 5.68 -4.56
CA SER A 8 -6.57 5.44 -3.21
C SER A 8 -7.24 4.07 -3.11
N VAL A 9 -7.40 3.55 -1.91
CA VAL A 9 -8.15 2.31 -1.66
C VAL A 9 -9.63 2.62 -1.45
N PHE A 10 -10.50 1.66 -1.78
CA PHE A 10 -11.97 1.84 -1.65
C PHE A 10 -12.48 1.76 -0.21
N ARG A 11 -11.64 1.32 0.72
CA ARG A 11 -12.00 1.15 2.13
C ARG A 11 -11.35 2.25 2.94
N SER A 12 -12.07 2.70 3.95
CA SER A 12 -11.54 3.56 5.01
C SER A 12 -10.35 2.91 5.70
N GLY A 13 -9.35 3.70 6.02
CA GLY A 13 -8.21 3.27 6.81
C GLY A 13 -6.87 3.78 6.31
N ASP A 14 -5.87 3.46 7.10
CA ASP A 14 -4.48 3.79 6.85
C ASP A 14 -3.78 2.64 6.14
N PHE A 15 -2.76 2.95 5.36
CA PHE A 15 -1.91 1.97 4.71
C PHE A 15 -0.51 2.54 4.47
N VAL A 16 0.46 1.65 4.33
CA VAL A 16 1.84 2.07 4.06
C VAL A 16 1.93 2.65 2.64
N PRO A 17 2.61 3.81 2.44
CA PRO A 17 2.87 4.33 1.11
C PRO A 17 3.62 3.34 0.24
N HIS A 18 3.08 3.01 -0.93
CA HIS A 18 3.65 2.01 -1.83
C HIS A 18 3.32 2.27 -3.31
N VAL A 19 4.09 1.65 -4.19
CA VAL A 19 3.72 1.52 -5.60
C VAL A 19 3.05 0.18 -5.81
N ARG A 20 1.91 0.15 -6.47
CA ARG A 20 1.21 -1.09 -6.81
C ARG A 20 1.16 -1.30 -8.32
N MET A 21 1.35 -2.54 -8.75
CA MET A 21 1.22 -2.97 -10.14
C MET A 21 0.46 -4.28 -10.23
N PRO A 22 -0.40 -4.47 -11.24
CA PRO A 22 -0.94 -5.79 -11.56
C PRO A 22 0.15 -6.67 -12.19
N ALA A 23 0.20 -7.95 -11.81
CA ALA A 23 1.10 -8.95 -12.39
C ALA A 23 0.59 -9.38 -13.77
N THR A 24 0.90 -8.61 -14.80
CA THR A 24 0.51 -8.87 -16.20
C THR A 24 1.58 -9.62 -16.99
N GLY A 25 2.75 -9.88 -16.40
CA GLY A 25 3.97 -10.33 -17.06
C GLY A 25 4.71 -9.21 -17.81
N LYS A 26 4.23 -7.96 -17.70
CA LYS A 26 4.84 -6.74 -18.26
C LYS A 26 5.16 -5.71 -17.17
N GLU A 27 4.97 -6.05 -15.91
CA GLU A 27 5.32 -5.20 -14.77
C GLU A 27 6.83 -5.09 -14.61
N SER A 28 7.30 -3.90 -14.24
CA SER A 28 8.71 -3.64 -13.96
C SER A 28 8.89 -3.17 -12.52
N THR A 29 9.24 -4.10 -11.63
CA THR A 29 9.52 -3.79 -10.22
C THR A 29 10.76 -2.89 -10.06
N SER A 30 11.74 -3.05 -10.95
CA SER A 30 12.94 -2.18 -10.97
C SER A 30 12.59 -0.73 -11.30
N LEU A 31 11.69 -0.47 -12.26
CA LEU A 31 11.20 0.87 -12.54
C LEU A 31 10.32 1.39 -11.39
N ALA A 32 9.47 0.55 -10.81
CA ALA A 32 8.64 0.93 -9.67
C ALA A 32 9.47 1.35 -8.45
N SER A 33 10.62 0.71 -8.22
CA SER A 33 11.55 1.06 -7.15
C SER A 33 12.15 2.47 -7.31
N LEU A 34 12.14 3.04 -8.51
CA LEU A 34 12.64 4.39 -8.76
C LEU A 34 11.77 5.50 -8.12
N PHE A 35 10.53 5.20 -7.73
CA PHE A 35 9.72 6.14 -6.96
C PHE A 35 10.29 6.41 -5.56
N GLY A 36 11.13 5.49 -5.03
CA GLY A 36 11.73 5.62 -3.70
C GLY A 36 10.69 5.60 -2.56
N LEU A 37 9.59 4.90 -2.75
CA LEU A 37 8.66 4.51 -1.70
C LEU A 37 9.15 3.23 -1.01
N PRO A 38 8.77 2.97 0.24
CA PRO A 38 9.30 1.83 0.99
C PRO A 38 8.93 0.47 0.40
N TYR A 39 7.80 0.37 -0.31
CA TYR A 39 7.33 -0.90 -0.84
C TYR A 39 6.85 -0.79 -2.29
N VAL A 40 7.04 -1.89 -3.03
CA VAL A 40 6.43 -2.16 -4.33
C VAL A 40 5.61 -3.43 -4.18
N LEU A 41 4.30 -3.32 -4.39
CA LEU A 41 3.36 -4.43 -4.30
C LEU A 41 2.95 -4.89 -5.71
N THR A 42 3.19 -6.15 -6.02
CA THR A 42 2.65 -6.82 -7.19
C THR A 42 1.41 -7.61 -6.81
N SER A 43 0.30 -7.37 -7.51
CA SER A 43 -0.96 -8.03 -7.20
C SER A 43 -1.37 -9.00 -8.30
N LYS A 44 -1.83 -10.21 -7.90
CA LYS A 44 -2.45 -11.17 -8.82
C LYS A 44 -3.60 -10.53 -9.58
N GLN A 45 -3.72 -10.95 -10.85
CA GLN A 45 -4.83 -10.50 -11.69
C GLN A 45 -6.15 -11.10 -11.20
N ARG A 46 -7.06 -10.24 -10.78
CA ARG A 46 -8.47 -10.57 -10.57
C ARG A 46 -9.29 -10.05 -11.76
N ASN A 47 -10.47 -10.61 -11.98
CA ASN A 47 -11.36 -10.13 -13.06
C ASN A 47 -11.69 -8.62 -12.95
N PHE A 48 -11.69 -8.09 -11.73
CA PHE A 48 -11.90 -6.66 -11.47
C PHE A 48 -10.68 -5.82 -11.94
N ASP A 49 -9.47 -6.31 -11.75
CA ASP A 49 -8.24 -5.58 -12.08
C ASP A 49 -8.13 -5.29 -13.58
N LYS A 50 -8.72 -6.15 -14.43
CA LYS A 50 -8.80 -5.94 -15.90
C LYS A 50 -9.54 -4.67 -16.30
N LYS A 51 -10.30 -4.06 -15.38
CA LYS A 51 -11.00 -2.79 -15.58
C LYS A 51 -10.19 -1.59 -15.10
N THR A 52 -9.06 -1.81 -14.44
CA THR A 52 -8.23 -0.72 -13.91
C THR A 52 -7.44 -0.03 -15.01
N LEU A 53 -7.15 1.25 -14.78
CA LEU A 53 -6.37 2.06 -15.71
C LEU A 53 -4.95 1.50 -15.88
N THR A 54 -4.30 1.14 -14.77
CA THR A 54 -2.92 0.61 -14.76
C THR A 54 -2.81 -0.71 -15.53
N TYR A 55 -3.77 -1.62 -15.36
CA TYR A 55 -3.80 -2.87 -16.12
C TYR A 55 -3.89 -2.60 -17.62
N ASN A 56 -4.86 -1.75 -18.02
CA ASN A 56 -5.07 -1.45 -19.44
C ASN A 56 -3.87 -0.73 -20.07
N TRP A 57 -3.19 0.12 -19.34
CA TRP A 57 -1.95 0.73 -19.81
C TRP A 57 -0.85 -0.30 -20.03
N GLN A 58 -0.65 -1.22 -19.07
CA GLN A 58 0.39 -2.25 -19.18
C GLN A 58 0.15 -3.19 -20.37
N ILE A 59 -1.05 -3.71 -20.56
CA ILE A 59 -1.33 -4.62 -21.69
C ILE A 59 -1.16 -3.94 -23.05
N ASN A 60 -1.33 -2.59 -23.10
CA ASN A 60 -1.11 -1.77 -24.29
C ASN A 60 0.32 -1.20 -24.40
N GLY A 61 1.29 -1.76 -23.66
CA GLY A 61 2.71 -1.43 -23.82
C GLY A 61 3.16 -0.12 -23.16
N THR A 62 2.45 0.31 -22.11
CA THR A 62 2.86 1.44 -21.26
C THR A 62 3.33 0.89 -19.90
N ASP A 63 4.54 1.25 -19.47
CA ASP A 63 4.99 0.96 -18.10
C ASP A 63 4.13 1.77 -17.13
N ALA A 64 3.27 1.10 -16.37
CA ALA A 64 2.23 1.75 -15.60
C ALA A 64 2.28 1.40 -14.12
N PHE A 65 2.10 2.42 -13.28
CA PHE A 65 2.26 2.37 -11.85
C PHE A 65 1.09 3.06 -11.16
N SER A 66 0.57 2.46 -10.09
CA SER A 66 -0.36 3.12 -9.16
C SER A 66 0.39 3.49 -7.89
N VAL A 67 0.42 4.77 -7.56
CA VAL A 67 1.06 5.31 -6.35
C VAL A 67 0.00 5.50 -5.28
N TYR A 68 0.16 4.81 -4.17
CA TYR A 68 -0.69 4.90 -2.99
C TYR A 68 0.03 5.69 -1.91
N SER A 69 -0.59 6.75 -1.38
CA SER A 69 0.09 7.71 -0.49
C SER A 69 -0.05 7.43 1.00
N GLY A 70 -1.09 6.69 1.44
CA GLY A 70 -1.13 6.22 2.83
C GLY A 70 -2.46 6.33 3.58
N GLU A 71 -3.41 7.18 3.21
CA GLU A 71 -4.69 7.32 3.91
C GLU A 71 -5.82 7.62 2.91
N THR A 72 -7.05 7.18 3.24
CA THR A 72 -8.21 7.36 2.36
C THR A 72 -9.18 8.42 2.88
N ASP A 73 -9.36 8.53 4.19
CA ASP A 73 -10.48 9.28 4.78
C ASP A 73 -10.22 10.77 4.94
N ASN A 74 -8.95 11.15 5.05
CA ASN A 74 -8.57 12.54 5.28
C ASN A 74 -7.58 13.06 4.23
N ILE A 75 -7.56 14.39 4.07
CA ILE A 75 -6.52 15.05 3.27
C ILE A 75 -5.31 15.30 4.16
N ASP A 76 -4.29 14.46 4.04
CA ASP A 76 -3.01 14.68 4.69
C ASP A 76 -2.01 15.33 3.72
N VAL A 77 -1.65 16.58 4.01
CA VAL A 77 -0.70 17.36 3.20
C VAL A 77 0.70 16.71 3.17
N ASN A 78 1.11 16.02 4.24
CA ASN A 78 2.43 15.36 4.29
C ASN A 78 2.44 14.12 3.39
N LEU A 79 1.36 13.33 3.40
CA LEU A 79 1.20 12.20 2.51
C LEU A 79 1.14 12.64 1.03
N ALA A 80 0.41 13.73 0.75
CA ALA A 80 0.38 14.32 -0.58
C ALA A 80 1.78 14.78 -1.04
N ARG A 81 2.56 15.44 -0.18
CA ARG A 81 3.95 15.81 -0.47
C ARG A 81 4.85 14.59 -0.72
N LYS A 82 4.65 13.50 0.03
CA LYS A 82 5.38 12.23 -0.20
C LYS A 82 5.06 11.66 -1.58
N ALA A 83 3.80 11.66 -2.00
CA ALA A 83 3.39 11.21 -3.33
C ALA A 83 4.02 12.06 -4.44
N VAL A 84 3.94 13.39 -4.32
CA VAL A 84 4.59 14.32 -5.28
C VAL A 84 6.09 14.08 -5.35
N SER A 85 6.76 13.95 -4.19
CA SER A 85 8.20 13.68 -4.13
C SER A 85 8.57 12.34 -4.76
N ALA A 86 7.72 11.31 -4.63
CA ALA A 86 7.92 10.02 -5.27
C ALA A 86 7.86 10.13 -6.79
N VAL A 87 6.87 10.85 -7.33
CA VAL A 87 6.75 11.10 -8.78
C VAL A 87 7.95 11.90 -9.30
N LEU A 88 8.37 12.96 -8.60
CA LEU A 88 9.54 13.75 -8.98
C LEU A 88 10.82 12.91 -8.98
N ARG A 89 11.02 12.03 -7.99
CA ARG A 89 12.15 11.08 -7.97
C ARG A 89 12.15 10.16 -9.18
N PHE A 90 11.01 9.56 -9.49
CA PHE A 90 10.86 8.71 -10.67
C PHE A 90 11.25 9.46 -11.94
N LEU A 91 10.69 10.64 -12.19
CA LEU A 91 10.97 11.44 -13.38
C LEU A 91 12.46 11.84 -13.45
N THR A 92 13.07 12.18 -12.33
CA THR A 92 14.49 12.55 -12.25
C THR A 92 15.39 11.35 -12.56
N ARG A 93 15.11 10.19 -11.95
CA ARG A 93 15.89 8.96 -12.15
C ARG A 93 15.76 8.40 -13.56
N MET A 94 14.62 8.67 -14.21
CA MET A 94 14.41 8.35 -15.63
C MET A 94 15.04 9.37 -16.59
N GLY A 95 15.69 10.42 -16.09
CA GLY A 95 16.30 11.47 -16.91
C GLY A 95 15.30 12.39 -17.62
N ILE A 96 14.00 12.32 -17.25
CA ILE A 96 12.93 13.15 -17.86
C ILE A 96 12.96 14.57 -17.27
N LEU A 97 13.26 14.68 -15.97
CA LEU A 97 13.30 15.93 -15.24
C LEU A 97 14.65 16.11 -14.56
N LYS A 98 15.20 17.29 -14.60
CA LYS A 98 16.39 17.67 -13.81
C LYS A 98 15.91 18.37 -12.54
N TYR A 99 15.84 17.61 -11.44
CA TYR A 99 15.36 18.12 -10.16
C TYR A 99 16.18 17.52 -9.01
N ASN A 100 16.52 18.33 -8.02
CA ASN A 100 17.24 17.86 -6.82
C ASN A 100 16.21 17.34 -5.81
N CYS A 101 16.12 16.04 -5.66
CA CYS A 101 15.21 15.39 -4.73
C CYS A 101 15.94 14.45 -3.77
N HIS A 102 15.34 14.23 -2.60
CA HIS A 102 15.81 13.22 -1.65
C HIS A 102 15.82 11.83 -2.27
N ASN A 103 16.80 10.99 -1.90
CA ASN A 103 16.94 9.64 -2.46
C ASN A 103 15.74 8.71 -2.19
N GLY A 104 14.96 8.96 -1.14
CA GLY A 104 13.85 8.07 -0.76
C GLY A 104 14.33 6.75 -0.16
N TYR A 105 13.47 5.74 -0.22
CA TYR A 105 13.74 4.41 0.31
C TYR A 105 14.28 3.47 -0.77
N ILE A 106 15.02 2.45 -0.34
CA ILE A 106 15.24 1.23 -1.12
C ILE A 106 13.98 0.39 -0.93
N ALA A 107 13.25 0.16 -2.00
CA ALA A 107 11.95 -0.51 -1.92
C ALA A 107 12.09 -2.02 -1.66
N SER A 108 11.30 -2.54 -0.73
CA SER A 108 11.06 -3.97 -0.62
C SER A 108 9.96 -4.38 -1.59
N ILE A 109 10.20 -5.47 -2.34
CA ILE A 109 9.21 -6.04 -3.24
C ILE A 109 8.33 -6.99 -2.44
N ILE A 110 7.02 -6.80 -2.52
CA ILE A 110 6.00 -7.61 -1.86
C ILE A 110 5.08 -8.19 -2.93
N GLU A 111 4.80 -9.47 -2.86
CA GLU A 111 3.77 -10.13 -3.65
C GLU A 111 2.45 -10.18 -2.86
N GLU A 112 1.32 -10.26 -3.54
CA GLU A 112 0.02 -10.30 -2.85
C GLU A 112 -0.11 -11.51 -1.91
N GLU A 113 0.62 -12.58 -2.18
CA GLU A 113 0.70 -13.79 -1.36
C GLU A 113 1.41 -13.59 -0.02
N ASP A 114 2.28 -12.59 0.07
CA ASP A 114 2.97 -12.24 1.30
C ASP A 114 2.04 -11.51 2.29
N LEU A 115 0.88 -11.03 1.80
CA LEU A 115 -0.09 -10.31 2.62
C LEU A 115 -1.02 -11.27 3.35
N VAL A 116 -0.91 -11.30 4.67
CA VAL A 116 -1.76 -12.10 5.53
C VAL A 116 -2.91 -11.25 6.07
N SER A 117 -4.14 -11.66 5.78
CA SER A 117 -5.35 -10.96 6.26
C SER A 117 -5.75 -11.44 7.65
N VAL A 118 -5.73 -10.54 8.63
CA VAL A 118 -6.27 -10.78 9.96
C VAL A 118 -7.67 -10.17 10.06
N LYS A 119 -8.65 -10.93 10.56
CA LYS A 119 -10.05 -10.52 10.60
C LYS A 119 -10.58 -10.56 12.02
N ALA A 120 -11.47 -9.62 12.34
CA ALA A 120 -12.27 -9.68 13.56
C ALA A 120 -13.22 -10.89 13.51
N SER A 121 -13.39 -11.57 14.64
CA SER A 121 -14.29 -12.72 14.79
C SER A 121 -15.68 -12.34 15.35
N ALA A 122 -15.85 -11.11 15.82
CA ALA A 122 -17.10 -10.57 16.34
C ALA A 122 -17.39 -9.17 15.78
N PRO A 123 -18.66 -8.75 15.70
CA PRO A 123 -19.02 -7.36 15.39
C PRO A 123 -18.83 -6.47 16.63
N GLY A 124 -18.44 -5.21 16.43
CA GLY A 124 -18.26 -4.25 17.52
C GLY A 124 -17.38 -3.08 17.10
N PHE A 125 -16.91 -2.28 18.06
CA PHE A 125 -15.92 -1.25 17.83
C PHE A 125 -14.50 -1.82 17.91
N LEU A 126 -13.68 -1.51 16.90
CA LEU A 126 -12.27 -1.88 16.90
C LEU A 126 -11.46 -0.89 17.75
N ARG A 127 -10.79 -1.39 18.78
CA ARG A 127 -9.73 -0.71 19.50
C ARG A 127 -8.37 -1.22 19.02
N ARG A 128 -7.66 -0.43 18.23
CA ARG A 128 -6.36 -0.78 17.63
C ARG A 128 -5.23 -0.44 18.61
N PHE A 129 -4.22 -1.30 18.70
CA PHE A 129 -3.04 -1.13 19.53
C PHE A 129 -1.74 -0.96 18.73
N VAL A 130 -1.81 -1.15 17.43
CA VAL A 130 -0.66 -1.08 16.52
C VAL A 130 -0.86 0.02 15.49
N THR A 131 0.22 0.51 14.92
CA THR A 131 0.22 1.54 13.88
C THR A 131 0.69 0.98 12.54
N ILE A 132 0.42 1.71 11.47
CA ILE A 132 0.90 1.35 10.13
C ILE A 132 2.42 1.35 10.09
N ASN A 133 2.99 0.36 9.40
CA ASN A 133 4.43 0.09 9.28
C ASN A 133 5.12 -0.36 10.60
N GLU A 134 4.36 -0.70 11.62
CA GLU A 134 4.88 -1.30 12.85
C GLU A 134 5.22 -2.76 12.62
N GLU A 135 6.39 -3.20 13.11
CA GLU A 135 6.78 -4.60 13.13
C GLU A 135 6.03 -5.34 14.23
N VAL A 136 5.49 -6.50 13.89
CA VAL A 136 4.71 -7.34 14.79
C VAL A 136 5.18 -8.78 14.74
N ASN A 137 5.08 -9.46 15.88
CA ASN A 137 5.39 -10.88 15.99
C ASN A 137 4.11 -11.72 15.95
N ARG A 138 4.23 -12.96 15.53
CA ARG A 138 3.14 -13.93 15.58
C ARG A 138 2.59 -14.07 17.00
N GLY A 139 1.27 -13.98 17.14
CA GLY A 139 0.56 -14.01 18.42
C GLY A 139 0.45 -12.64 19.11
N GLN A 140 1.15 -11.61 18.65
CA GLN A 140 1.04 -10.25 19.20
C GLN A 140 -0.40 -9.74 19.11
N LEU A 141 -0.89 -9.09 20.15
CA LEU A 141 -2.20 -8.45 20.19
C LEU A 141 -2.18 -7.19 19.32
N LEU A 142 -2.99 -7.16 18.27
CA LEU A 142 -3.10 -6.06 17.33
C LEU A 142 -4.23 -5.10 17.70
N GLY A 143 -5.28 -5.64 18.33
CA GLY A 143 -6.45 -4.89 18.74
C GLY A 143 -7.51 -5.77 19.37
N GLU A 144 -8.60 -5.13 19.79
CA GLU A 144 -9.75 -5.77 20.43
C GLU A 144 -11.05 -5.28 19.80
N VAL A 145 -12.04 -6.16 19.76
CA VAL A 145 -13.41 -5.77 19.41
C VAL A 145 -14.21 -5.60 20.69
N ILE A 146 -14.78 -4.42 20.87
CA ILE A 146 -15.49 -4.00 22.06
C ILE A 146 -16.99 -3.93 21.76
N ASN A 147 -17.80 -4.44 22.67
CA ASN A 147 -19.24 -4.28 22.67
C ASN A 147 -19.60 -2.79 22.86
N PRO A 148 -20.32 -2.16 21.93
CA PRO A 148 -20.65 -0.72 22.00
C PRO A 148 -21.61 -0.36 23.14
N TYR A 149 -22.33 -1.34 23.73
CA TYR A 149 -23.37 -1.09 24.73
C TYR A 149 -22.85 -1.20 26.16
N ASN A 150 -21.90 -2.10 26.44
CA ASN A 150 -21.44 -2.37 27.81
C ASN A 150 -19.91 -2.31 27.96
N GLY A 151 -19.15 -2.13 26.87
CA GLY A 151 -17.69 -2.04 26.89
C GLY A 151 -16.93 -3.35 27.07
N GLU A 152 -17.62 -4.50 27.06
CA GLU A 152 -16.97 -5.80 27.18
C GLU A 152 -16.14 -6.14 25.95
N ILE A 153 -15.01 -6.81 26.12
CA ILE A 153 -14.18 -7.34 25.04
C ILE A 153 -14.86 -8.56 24.44
N LEU A 154 -15.27 -8.47 23.19
CA LEU A 154 -15.94 -9.54 22.46
C LEU A 154 -14.94 -10.46 21.74
N SER A 155 -13.83 -9.93 21.26
CA SER A 155 -12.74 -10.73 20.68
C SER A 155 -11.42 -9.96 20.69
N GLU A 156 -10.33 -10.72 20.76
CA GLU A 156 -8.97 -10.23 20.54
C GLU A 156 -8.56 -10.49 19.09
N ILE A 157 -7.83 -9.56 18.51
CA ILE A 157 -7.27 -9.66 17.17
C ILE A 157 -5.76 -9.81 17.32
N ARG A 158 -5.22 -10.98 16.97
CA ARG A 158 -3.79 -11.28 17.09
C ARG A 158 -3.17 -11.55 15.74
N SER A 159 -1.88 -11.20 15.61
CA SER A 159 -1.12 -11.51 14.40
C SER A 159 -0.97 -13.02 14.23
N THR A 160 -1.15 -13.50 13.01
CA THR A 160 -0.98 -14.92 12.65
C THR A 160 0.42 -15.21 12.09
N ALA A 161 1.23 -14.18 11.83
CA ALA A 161 2.58 -14.25 11.29
C ALA A 161 3.46 -13.14 11.87
N ASP A 162 4.77 -13.28 11.72
CA ASP A 162 5.71 -12.18 11.89
C ASP A 162 5.66 -11.28 10.65
N GLY A 163 5.81 -9.97 10.81
CA GLY A 163 5.78 -9.04 9.68
C GLY A 163 5.53 -7.59 10.07
N ILE A 164 4.93 -6.82 9.16
CA ILE A 164 4.55 -5.43 9.39
C ILE A 164 3.05 -5.21 9.20
N ILE A 165 2.51 -4.21 9.86
CA ILE A 165 1.13 -3.74 9.62
C ILE A 165 1.11 -2.94 8.32
N PHE A 166 0.55 -3.52 7.26
CA PHE A 166 0.57 -2.93 5.92
C PHE A 166 -0.71 -2.13 5.59
N TYR A 167 -1.88 -2.59 6.10
CA TYR A 167 -3.20 -1.97 5.95
C TYR A 167 -3.88 -1.80 7.31
#